data_9971cb9ac3f8ffe66d6e3f5dc7596bc1
#
_entry.id   9971cb9ac3f8ffe66d6e3f5dc7596bc1
#
_cell.length_a   1.000
_cell.length_b   1.000
_cell.length_c   1.000
_cell.angle_alpha   90.00
_cell.angle_beta   90.00
_cell.angle_gamma   90.00
#
_symmetry.space_group_name_H-M   'P 1'
#
loop_
_entity.id
_entity.type
_entity.pdbx_description
1 polymer ?
#
loop_
_entity_poly.entity_id
_entity_poly.type
_entity_poly.pdbx_seq_one_letter_code
_entity_poly.pdbx_strand_id
1 'polypeptide(L)'
;MSKDASDLPPPPSDGQKIKALNDKHIYQWITELATGSNRERALLELGKKREQYDDLALVLWNSFGVMTALLEEIISVYPFLNPPVLTASVSNRVCNALALLQCVASNAQTRGAFLNANMPLYLYPFLSTNARQRSFEYLRLTSLGVIGALVKNDTPEVINFLLATEIVPLCLNIMEISSELSKTVAIFILQKILLDDQGLSYICTTYERFHTVASVLSKMIDQLSASVGSSSIATQAEHQVSHSSSNLHSGQPPSGSSGRLLKHVVRCYMRLSDNLEARKALASILPEPLRDGTFSSILQDDIATKRCLGQLLLNINEEN
;
A
#
# COMPACT_ATOMS: atom_id res chain seq x y z
N MET A 1 26.50 -10.17 52.79
CA MET A 1 25.63 -10.99 51.98
C MET A 1 25.39 -10.24 50.69
N SER A 2 26.23 -10.52 49.71
CA SER A 2 26.21 -9.96 48.36
C SER A 2 25.08 -10.66 47.60
N LYS A 3 24.22 -9.88 46.94
CA LYS A 3 23.27 -10.39 45.93
C LYS A 3 23.84 -10.16 44.56
N ASP A 4 23.96 -11.25 43.85
CA ASP A 4 24.50 -11.37 42.51
C ASP A 4 23.72 -10.50 41.48
N ALA A 5 24.51 -9.76 40.70
CA ALA A 5 24.09 -8.98 39.54
C ALA A 5 24.26 -9.83 38.25
N SER A 6 23.43 -10.84 38.04
CA SER A 6 23.56 -11.73 36.88
C SER A 6 22.23 -12.19 36.24
N ASP A 7 21.17 -11.38 36.30
CA ASP A 7 19.90 -11.69 35.60
C ASP A 7 19.36 -10.49 34.81
N LEU A 8 20.19 -9.95 33.90
CA LEU A 8 19.70 -9.12 32.81
C LEU A 8 19.65 -10.00 31.55
N PRO A 9 18.51 -10.05 30.85
CA PRO A 9 18.44 -10.75 29.57
C PRO A 9 19.41 -10.11 28.57
N PRO A 10 20.05 -10.93 27.70
CA PRO A 10 20.98 -10.39 26.71
C PRO A 10 20.25 -9.43 25.76
N PRO A 11 20.91 -8.37 25.28
CA PRO A 11 20.33 -7.46 24.31
C PRO A 11 19.99 -8.22 23.02
N PRO A 12 18.89 -7.84 22.30
CA PRO A 12 18.51 -8.49 21.07
C PRO A 12 19.65 -8.36 20.05
N SER A 13 20.23 -9.49 19.66
CA SER A 13 21.18 -9.62 18.57
C SER A 13 20.44 -9.60 17.25
N ASP A 14 20.24 -8.41 16.67
CA ASP A 14 20.04 -8.21 15.24
C ASP A 14 20.63 -6.87 14.84
N GLY A 15 21.93 -6.78 14.96
CA GLY A 15 22.72 -5.79 14.25
C GLY A 15 22.78 -6.15 12.77
N GLN A 16 21.75 -5.80 11.96
CA GLN A 16 21.97 -5.62 10.55
C GLN A 16 23.08 -4.60 10.39
N LYS A 17 24.28 -5.07 10.01
CA LYS A 17 25.43 -4.22 9.70
C LYS A 17 24.98 -3.29 8.56
N ILE A 18 24.75 -2.02 8.89
CA ILE A 18 24.59 -0.93 7.93
C ILE A 18 25.79 -1.00 7.00
N LYS A 19 25.56 -1.40 5.76
CA LYS A 19 26.60 -1.37 4.74
C LYS A 19 26.76 0.07 4.31
N ALA A 20 27.80 0.74 4.78
CA ALA A 20 28.18 2.06 4.28
C ALA A 20 28.35 1.99 2.74
N LEU A 21 27.95 3.04 2.05
CA LEU A 21 28.00 3.17 0.58
C LEU A 21 29.48 3.22 0.14
N ASN A 22 30.10 2.06 -0.03
CA ASN A 22 31.52 1.92 -0.37
C ASN A 22 31.76 1.33 -1.76
N ASP A 23 30.70 1.32 -2.61
CA ASP A 23 30.75 0.80 -3.97
C ASP A 23 30.96 1.95 -4.97
N LYS A 24 32.14 2.01 -5.59
CA LYS A 24 32.49 3.02 -6.60
C LYS A 24 31.50 3.08 -7.77
N HIS A 25 30.85 1.96 -8.10
CA HIS A 25 29.86 1.88 -9.17
C HIS A 25 28.59 2.68 -8.83
N ILE A 26 28.20 2.80 -7.56
CA ILE A 26 27.02 3.56 -7.17
C ILE A 26 27.21 5.03 -7.48
N TYR A 27 28.35 5.61 -7.16
CA TYR A 27 28.66 7.02 -7.49
C TYR A 27 28.71 7.26 -8.99
N GLN A 28 29.22 6.27 -9.77
CA GLN A 28 29.18 6.33 -11.22
C GLN A 28 27.72 6.36 -11.71
N TRP A 29 26.85 5.46 -11.26
CA TRP A 29 25.44 5.43 -11.67
C TRP A 29 24.69 6.68 -11.24
N ILE A 30 24.99 7.26 -10.09
CA ILE A 30 24.43 8.54 -9.65
C ILE A 30 24.84 9.66 -10.62
N THR A 31 26.08 9.68 -11.03
CA THR A 31 26.58 10.65 -12.03
C THR A 31 25.90 10.42 -13.39
N GLU A 32 25.82 9.18 -13.86
CA GLU A 32 25.12 8.81 -15.11
C GLU A 32 23.65 9.19 -15.07
N LEU A 33 22.97 9.02 -13.92
CA LEU A 33 21.57 9.43 -13.69
C LEU A 33 21.42 10.95 -13.83
N ALA A 34 22.28 11.71 -13.17
CA ALA A 34 22.22 13.18 -13.16
C ALA A 34 22.59 13.79 -14.52
N THR A 35 23.60 13.23 -15.22
CA THR A 35 24.08 13.76 -16.50
C THR A 35 23.33 13.25 -17.73
N GLY A 36 22.55 12.19 -17.59
CA GLY A 36 21.72 11.63 -18.67
C GLY A 36 22.42 10.71 -19.64
N SER A 37 23.73 10.45 -19.50
CA SER A 37 24.52 9.68 -20.48
C SER A 37 24.10 8.19 -20.58
N ASN A 38 23.64 7.58 -19.50
CA ASN A 38 23.15 6.19 -19.43
C ASN A 38 22.02 6.06 -18.38
N ARG A 39 21.09 7.00 -18.38
CA ARG A 39 20.07 7.14 -17.33
C ARG A 39 19.26 5.87 -17.11
N GLU A 40 18.82 5.18 -18.16
CA GLU A 40 18.02 3.96 -18.04
C GLU A 40 18.78 2.83 -17.32
N ARG A 41 20.05 2.63 -17.64
CA ARG A 41 20.91 1.67 -16.94
C ARG A 41 21.13 2.09 -15.49
N ALA A 42 21.40 3.36 -15.25
CA ALA A 42 21.61 3.90 -13.90
C ALA A 42 20.37 3.69 -13.01
N LEU A 43 19.15 3.97 -13.52
CA LEU A 43 17.89 3.72 -12.83
C LEU A 43 17.71 2.25 -12.45
N LEU A 44 18.02 1.34 -13.39
CA LEU A 44 17.89 -0.10 -13.17
C LEU A 44 18.87 -0.60 -12.10
N GLU A 45 20.15 -0.22 -12.21
CA GLU A 45 21.19 -0.71 -11.30
C GLU A 45 21.04 -0.12 -9.89
N LEU A 46 20.75 1.18 -9.77
CA LEU A 46 20.43 1.81 -8.48
C LEU A 46 19.17 1.22 -7.85
N GLY A 47 18.14 0.94 -8.66
CA GLY A 47 16.90 0.30 -8.21
C GLY A 47 17.14 -1.08 -7.57
N LYS A 48 18.05 -1.89 -8.15
CA LYS A 48 18.45 -3.20 -7.59
C LYS A 48 19.20 -3.08 -6.25
N LYS A 49 19.89 -1.96 -6.04
CA LYS A 49 20.73 -1.71 -4.86
C LYS A 49 20.02 -0.99 -3.72
N ARG A 50 18.80 -0.46 -3.94
CA ARG A 50 18.08 0.39 -2.99
C ARG A 50 17.86 -0.22 -1.59
N GLU A 51 17.76 -1.55 -1.51
CA GLU A 51 17.55 -2.28 -0.24
C GLU A 51 18.86 -2.73 0.41
N GLN A 52 19.99 -2.51 -0.26
CA GLN A 52 21.31 -2.95 0.22
C GLN A 52 22.05 -1.85 1.00
N TYR A 53 21.67 -0.59 0.81
CA TYR A 53 22.37 0.57 1.36
C TYR A 53 21.37 1.56 1.97
N ASP A 54 21.40 1.70 3.28
CA ASP A 54 20.50 2.59 4.02
C ASP A 54 20.76 4.09 3.72
N ASP A 55 22.00 4.42 3.36
CA ASP A 55 22.43 5.78 3.02
C ASP A 55 22.08 6.20 1.59
N LEU A 56 21.61 5.28 0.74
CA LEU A 56 21.34 5.59 -0.67
C LEU A 56 20.32 6.72 -0.82
N ALA A 57 19.29 6.75 0.01
CA ALA A 57 18.28 7.81 0.00
C ALA A 57 18.88 9.20 0.21
N LEU A 58 19.79 9.33 1.19
CA LEU A 58 20.49 10.57 1.50
C LEU A 58 21.39 11.02 0.34
N VAL A 59 22.12 10.07 -0.25
CA VAL A 59 23.00 10.37 -1.38
C VAL A 59 22.19 10.79 -2.60
N LEU A 60 21.07 10.11 -2.92
CA LEU A 60 20.19 10.49 -4.02
C LEU A 60 19.61 11.90 -3.81
N TRP A 61 19.12 12.20 -2.61
CA TRP A 61 18.53 13.51 -2.30
C TRP A 61 19.53 14.65 -2.41
N ASN A 62 20.74 14.45 -1.88
CA ASN A 62 21.77 15.49 -1.81
C ASN A 62 22.68 15.56 -3.06
N SER A 63 22.57 14.64 -4.00
CA SER A 63 23.35 14.69 -5.24
C SER A 63 22.73 15.65 -6.23
N PHE A 64 23.52 16.63 -6.69
CA PHE A 64 23.07 17.64 -7.64
C PHE A 64 22.50 17.02 -8.91
N GLY A 65 21.31 17.47 -9.32
CA GLY A 65 20.65 17.03 -10.55
C GLY A 65 19.90 15.70 -10.47
N VAL A 66 20.09 14.88 -9.44
CA VAL A 66 19.47 13.56 -9.33
C VAL A 66 17.95 13.65 -9.16
N MET A 67 17.47 14.48 -8.24
CA MET A 67 16.03 14.63 -8.02
C MET A 67 15.33 15.27 -9.23
N THR A 68 16.01 16.20 -9.92
CA THR A 68 15.52 16.76 -11.20
C THR A 68 15.43 15.68 -12.26
N ALA A 69 16.44 14.82 -12.40
CA ALA A 69 16.44 13.75 -13.38
C ALA A 69 15.33 12.71 -13.10
N LEU A 70 15.07 12.38 -11.83
CA LEU A 70 13.95 11.50 -11.44
C LEU A 70 12.61 12.14 -11.75
N LEU A 71 12.46 13.45 -11.52
CA LEU A 71 11.24 14.18 -11.82
C LEU A 71 11.00 14.29 -13.33
N GLU A 72 12.04 14.49 -14.14
CA GLU A 72 11.96 14.45 -15.60
C GLU A 72 11.44 13.11 -16.11
N GLU A 73 11.93 11.99 -15.57
CA GLU A 73 11.42 10.65 -15.92
C GLU A 73 9.92 10.50 -15.65
N ILE A 74 9.43 11.05 -14.54
CA ILE A 74 8.01 11.04 -14.18
C ILE A 74 7.19 11.91 -15.13
N ILE A 75 7.57 13.16 -15.32
CA ILE A 75 6.82 14.13 -16.13
C ILE A 75 6.79 13.70 -17.61
N SER A 76 7.86 13.07 -18.11
CA SER A 76 7.94 12.57 -19.49
C SER A 76 6.84 11.58 -19.86
N VAL A 77 6.21 10.96 -18.86
CA VAL A 77 5.14 9.94 -19.06
C VAL A 77 3.76 10.56 -19.17
N TYR A 78 3.54 11.78 -18.69
CA TYR A 78 2.22 12.41 -18.68
C TYR A 78 1.52 12.46 -20.05
N PRO A 79 2.21 12.74 -21.17
CA PRO A 79 1.56 12.73 -22.50
C PRO A 79 1.01 11.35 -22.91
N PHE A 80 1.51 10.26 -22.32
CA PHE A 80 1.08 8.89 -22.61
C PHE A 80 -0.11 8.43 -21.75
N LEU A 81 -0.55 9.26 -20.79
CA LEU A 81 -1.70 8.95 -19.94
C LEU A 81 -3.03 9.21 -20.63
N ASN A 82 -3.09 10.26 -21.46
CA ASN A 82 -4.28 10.62 -22.22
C ASN A 82 -3.88 11.17 -23.61
N PRO A 83 -4.13 10.39 -24.70
CA PRO A 83 -4.74 9.07 -24.75
C PRO A 83 -3.88 7.98 -24.08
N PRO A 84 -4.47 6.86 -23.60
CA PRO A 84 -3.75 5.83 -22.85
C PRO A 84 -2.89 4.95 -23.76
N VAL A 85 -1.70 5.44 -24.13
CA VAL A 85 -0.76 4.80 -25.08
C VAL A 85 0.56 4.38 -24.42
N LEU A 86 0.58 4.22 -23.10
CA LEU A 86 1.77 3.86 -22.33
C LEU A 86 2.27 2.45 -22.69
N THR A 87 3.48 2.36 -23.23
CA THR A 87 4.13 1.08 -23.54
C THR A 87 4.74 0.43 -22.29
N ALA A 88 4.98 -0.89 -22.34
CA ALA A 88 5.62 -1.61 -21.24
C ALA A 88 7.07 -1.12 -20.97
N SER A 89 7.82 -0.76 -22.02
CA SER A 89 9.19 -0.25 -21.88
C SER A 89 9.21 1.08 -21.11
N VAL A 90 8.36 2.03 -21.52
CA VAL A 90 8.27 3.35 -20.86
C VAL A 90 7.77 3.17 -19.42
N SER A 91 6.77 2.30 -19.18
CA SER A 91 6.29 1.98 -17.84
C SER A 91 7.39 1.43 -16.95
N ASN A 92 8.16 0.45 -17.43
CA ASN A 92 9.26 -0.13 -16.66
C ASN A 92 10.33 0.91 -16.29
N ARG A 93 10.68 1.77 -17.23
CA ARG A 93 11.67 2.82 -17.01
C ARG A 93 11.22 3.80 -15.91
N VAL A 94 10.00 4.33 -15.98
CA VAL A 94 9.49 5.23 -14.94
C VAL A 94 9.28 4.52 -13.61
N CYS A 95 8.92 3.24 -13.59
CA CYS A 95 8.80 2.47 -12.37
C CYS A 95 10.16 2.27 -11.66
N ASN A 96 11.27 2.21 -12.41
CA ASN A 96 12.61 2.23 -11.81
C ASN A 96 12.90 3.58 -11.14
N ALA A 97 12.50 4.71 -11.74
CA ALA A 97 12.61 6.02 -11.11
C ALA A 97 11.73 6.11 -9.84
N LEU A 98 10.49 5.62 -9.90
CA LEU A 98 9.59 5.55 -8.75
C LEU A 98 10.14 4.70 -7.61
N ALA A 99 10.85 3.60 -7.92
CA ALA A 99 11.49 2.77 -6.91
C ALA A 99 12.60 3.53 -6.14
N LEU A 100 13.35 4.40 -6.81
CA LEU A 100 14.31 5.29 -6.16
C LEU A 100 13.62 6.39 -5.34
N LEU A 101 12.53 6.96 -5.84
CA LEU A 101 11.71 7.89 -5.05
C LEU A 101 11.10 7.23 -3.81
N GLN A 102 10.71 5.96 -3.91
CA GLN A 102 10.23 5.20 -2.75
C GLN A 102 11.33 5.06 -1.68
N CYS A 103 12.56 4.83 -2.08
CA CYS A 103 13.72 4.80 -1.16
C CYS A 103 13.86 6.15 -0.44
N VAL A 104 13.82 7.27 -1.18
CA VAL A 104 13.89 8.64 -0.61
C VAL A 104 12.70 8.92 0.32
N ALA A 105 11.49 8.54 -0.07
CA ALA A 105 10.27 8.75 0.72
C ALA A 105 10.25 7.94 2.03
N SER A 106 10.86 6.75 2.04
CA SER A 106 10.90 5.87 3.22
C SER A 106 11.89 6.33 4.29
N ASN A 107 12.94 7.04 3.91
CA ASN A 107 14.01 7.45 4.82
C ASN A 107 13.58 8.65 5.68
N ALA A 108 13.80 8.56 6.99
CA ALA A 108 13.38 9.58 7.96
C ALA A 108 14.03 10.94 7.74
N GLN A 109 15.27 10.98 7.24
CA GLN A 109 16.03 12.23 7.06
C GLN A 109 15.67 12.97 5.78
N THR A 110 15.18 12.27 4.73
CA THR A 110 14.81 12.86 3.45
C THR A 110 13.31 13.09 3.31
N ARG A 111 12.48 12.41 4.11
CA ARG A 111 11.02 12.44 4.02
C ARG A 111 10.43 13.86 4.15
N GLY A 112 10.84 14.63 5.15
CA GLY A 112 10.36 16.00 5.34
C GLY A 112 10.68 16.89 4.14
N ALA A 113 11.91 16.81 3.62
CA ALA A 113 12.30 17.54 2.42
C ALA A 113 11.52 17.07 1.16
N PHE A 114 11.24 15.77 1.05
CA PHE A 114 10.43 15.19 -0.02
C PHE A 114 8.98 15.73 0.00
N LEU A 115 8.37 15.87 1.19
CA LEU A 115 7.04 16.47 1.35
C LEU A 115 7.07 17.98 1.06
N ASN A 116 8.04 18.70 1.59
CA ASN A 116 8.19 20.16 1.37
C ASN A 116 8.40 20.50 -0.12
N ALA A 117 9.03 19.62 -0.88
CA ALA A 117 9.15 19.72 -2.33
C ALA A 117 7.88 19.30 -3.09
N ASN A 118 6.79 18.95 -2.40
CA ASN A 118 5.54 18.48 -2.99
C ASN A 118 5.70 17.27 -3.94
N MET A 119 6.73 16.45 -3.74
CA MET A 119 7.04 15.32 -4.62
C MET A 119 5.88 14.33 -4.80
N PRO A 120 5.03 14.03 -3.80
CA PRO A 120 3.90 13.13 -3.98
C PRO A 120 2.90 13.59 -5.05
N LEU A 121 2.72 14.90 -5.26
CA LEU A 121 1.74 15.44 -6.22
C LEU A 121 2.06 15.04 -7.67
N TYR A 122 3.33 14.87 -7.99
CA TYR A 122 3.73 14.42 -9.34
C TYR A 122 3.32 12.98 -9.64
N LEU A 123 2.91 12.21 -8.63
CA LEU A 123 2.46 10.83 -8.78
C LEU A 123 0.94 10.73 -8.96
N TYR A 124 0.18 11.73 -8.56
CA TYR A 124 -1.29 11.72 -8.59
C TYR A 124 -1.88 11.53 -9.99
N PRO A 125 -1.31 12.09 -11.08
CA PRO A 125 -1.77 11.77 -12.42
C PRO A 125 -1.71 10.28 -12.76
N PHE A 126 -0.75 9.53 -12.21
CA PHE A 126 -0.67 8.07 -12.38
C PHE A 126 -1.75 7.33 -11.61
N LEU A 127 -2.10 7.83 -10.41
CA LEU A 127 -3.13 7.25 -9.54
C LEU A 127 -4.54 7.52 -10.06
N SER A 128 -4.74 8.61 -10.81
CA SER A 128 -6.06 9.00 -11.34
C SER A 128 -6.44 8.30 -12.64
N THR A 129 -5.52 7.53 -13.27
CA THR A 129 -5.81 6.83 -14.53
C THR A 129 -6.77 5.65 -14.31
N ASN A 130 -7.74 5.48 -15.22
CA ASN A 130 -8.67 4.34 -15.21
C ASN A 130 -8.29 3.26 -16.24
N ALA A 131 -7.16 3.40 -16.92
CA ALA A 131 -6.68 2.44 -17.90
C ALA A 131 -6.31 1.11 -17.23
N ARG A 132 -6.77 -0.01 -17.82
CA ARG A 132 -6.63 -1.36 -17.26
C ARG A 132 -5.47 -2.17 -17.86
N GLN A 133 -4.72 -1.58 -18.82
CA GLN A 133 -3.56 -2.24 -19.38
C GLN A 133 -2.50 -2.49 -18.30
N ARG A 134 -1.76 -3.57 -18.44
CA ARG A 134 -0.73 -4.00 -17.47
C ARG A 134 0.32 -2.91 -17.19
N SER A 135 0.69 -2.11 -18.20
CA SER A 135 1.63 -1.00 -18.05
C SER A 135 1.10 0.09 -17.09
N PHE A 136 -0.20 0.42 -17.17
CA PHE A 136 -0.83 1.37 -16.25
C PHE A 136 -1.03 0.79 -14.86
N GLU A 137 -1.39 -0.48 -14.76
CA GLU A 137 -1.54 -1.16 -13.47
C GLU A 137 -0.22 -1.18 -12.69
N TYR A 138 0.89 -1.49 -13.39
CA TYR A 138 2.22 -1.48 -12.81
C TYR A 138 2.65 -0.06 -12.38
N LEU A 139 2.34 0.94 -13.19
CA LEU A 139 2.59 2.35 -12.88
C LEU A 139 1.82 2.80 -11.61
N ARG A 140 0.52 2.49 -11.51
CA ARG A 140 -0.29 2.77 -10.31
C ARG A 140 0.27 2.09 -9.07
N LEU A 141 0.54 0.80 -9.16
CA LEU A 141 1.08 0.02 -8.04
C LEU A 141 2.39 0.60 -7.51
N THR A 142 3.33 0.93 -8.41
CA THR A 142 4.63 1.46 -8.02
C THR A 142 4.49 2.87 -7.43
N SER A 143 3.59 3.70 -7.97
CA SER A 143 3.27 5.03 -7.43
C SER A 143 2.63 4.94 -6.04
N LEU A 144 1.68 4.01 -5.85
CA LEU A 144 1.12 3.72 -4.52
C LEU A 144 2.20 3.25 -3.54
N GLY A 145 3.21 2.52 -4.02
CA GLY A 145 4.35 2.09 -3.21
C GLY A 145 5.13 3.27 -2.61
N VAL A 146 5.28 4.36 -3.36
CA VAL A 146 5.92 5.60 -2.84
C VAL A 146 5.07 6.23 -1.75
N ILE A 147 3.76 6.38 -1.97
CA ILE A 147 2.84 6.93 -0.96
C ILE A 147 2.75 6.02 0.26
N GLY A 148 2.69 4.69 0.04
CA GLY A 148 2.71 3.71 1.12
C GLY A 148 3.97 3.77 1.98
N ALA A 149 5.12 4.04 1.37
CA ALA A 149 6.39 4.24 2.10
C ALA A 149 6.36 5.50 2.98
N LEU A 150 5.71 6.59 2.53
CA LEU A 150 5.50 7.79 3.33
C LEU A 150 4.67 7.51 4.57
N VAL A 151 3.52 6.84 4.43
CA VAL A 151 2.57 6.62 5.56
C VAL A 151 3.01 5.51 6.51
N LYS A 152 4.02 4.72 6.16
CA LYS A 152 4.44 3.57 6.96
C LYS A 152 4.78 3.93 8.41
N ASN A 153 5.34 5.10 8.64
CA ASN A 153 5.84 5.55 9.96
C ASN A 153 4.86 6.47 10.71
N ASP A 154 3.61 6.61 10.26
CA ASP A 154 2.50 7.30 10.94
C ASP A 154 2.85 8.71 11.49
N THR A 155 3.59 9.52 10.74
CA THR A 155 3.90 10.89 11.19
C THR A 155 2.74 11.83 10.86
N PRO A 156 2.28 12.69 11.79
CA PRO A 156 1.20 13.64 11.56
C PRO A 156 1.44 14.57 10.35
N GLU A 157 2.70 14.93 10.10
CA GLU A 157 3.10 15.74 8.94
C GLU A 157 2.71 15.07 7.61
N VAL A 158 2.97 13.76 7.48
CA VAL A 158 2.60 12.99 6.28
C VAL A 158 1.09 12.92 6.13
N ILE A 159 0.37 12.62 7.22
CA ILE A 159 -1.09 12.50 7.18
C ILE A 159 -1.71 13.85 6.79
N ASN A 160 -1.29 14.94 7.41
CA ASN A 160 -1.80 16.28 7.08
C ASN A 160 -1.55 16.65 5.61
N PHE A 161 -0.36 16.37 5.10
CA PHE A 161 -0.05 16.59 3.68
C PHE A 161 -0.99 15.80 2.76
N LEU A 162 -1.19 14.52 3.05
CA LEU A 162 -2.03 13.65 2.23
C LEU A 162 -3.51 14.05 2.28
N LEU A 163 -4.02 14.47 3.44
CA LEU A 163 -5.38 14.99 3.58
C LEU A 163 -5.57 16.30 2.81
N ALA A 164 -4.60 17.22 2.91
CA ALA A 164 -4.64 18.50 2.20
C ALA A 164 -4.54 18.35 0.68
N THR A 165 -4.00 17.24 0.18
CA THR A 165 -3.79 16.97 -1.24
C THR A 165 -4.76 15.96 -1.85
N GLU A 166 -5.82 15.62 -1.12
CA GLU A 166 -6.95 14.78 -1.60
C GLU A 166 -6.55 13.37 -2.06
N ILE A 167 -5.63 12.72 -1.36
CA ILE A 167 -5.23 11.32 -1.66
C ILE A 167 -6.39 10.33 -1.47
N VAL A 168 -7.34 10.62 -0.56
CA VAL A 168 -8.43 9.69 -0.21
C VAL A 168 -9.29 9.34 -1.41
N PRO A 169 -9.82 10.27 -2.22
CA PRO A 169 -10.57 9.94 -3.43
C PRO A 169 -9.79 9.06 -4.42
N LEU A 170 -8.48 9.30 -4.57
CA LEU A 170 -7.62 8.49 -5.44
C LEU A 170 -7.50 7.05 -4.93
N CYS A 171 -7.31 6.87 -3.61
CA CYS A 171 -7.28 5.54 -3.00
C CYS A 171 -8.61 4.81 -3.19
N LEU A 172 -9.74 5.47 -2.96
CA LEU A 172 -11.08 4.88 -3.13
C LEU A 172 -11.32 4.43 -4.58
N ASN A 173 -10.97 5.25 -5.56
CA ASN A 173 -11.07 4.88 -6.97
C ASN A 173 -10.22 3.64 -7.28
N ILE A 174 -8.98 3.57 -6.80
CA ILE A 174 -8.10 2.43 -7.00
C ILE A 174 -8.66 1.17 -6.34
N MET A 175 -9.26 1.29 -5.14
CA MET A 175 -9.89 0.17 -4.43
C MET A 175 -11.07 -0.41 -5.23
N GLU A 176 -11.74 0.37 -6.07
CA GLU A 176 -12.84 -0.12 -6.92
C GLU A 176 -12.35 -0.78 -8.21
N ILE A 177 -11.39 -0.18 -8.92
CA ILE A 177 -11.11 -0.53 -10.34
C ILE A 177 -9.84 -1.33 -10.59
N SER A 178 -8.86 -1.31 -9.68
CA SER A 178 -7.51 -1.83 -9.91
C SER A 178 -7.36 -3.31 -9.52
N SER A 179 -6.15 -3.85 -9.77
CA SER A 179 -5.78 -5.21 -9.36
C SER A 179 -5.82 -5.37 -7.83
N GLU A 180 -5.93 -6.60 -7.38
CA GLU A 180 -5.97 -6.94 -5.96
C GLU A 180 -4.75 -6.42 -5.18
N LEU A 181 -3.59 -6.42 -5.83
CA LEU A 181 -2.35 -5.92 -5.23
C LEU A 181 -2.41 -4.39 -5.03
N SER A 182 -2.86 -3.63 -6.04
CA SER A 182 -3.04 -2.18 -5.93
C SER A 182 -4.13 -1.82 -4.92
N LYS A 183 -5.24 -2.58 -4.88
CA LYS A 183 -6.28 -2.44 -3.85
C LYS A 183 -5.71 -2.62 -2.44
N THR A 184 -4.84 -3.60 -2.24
CA THR A 184 -4.21 -3.87 -0.95
C THR A 184 -3.34 -2.70 -0.49
N VAL A 185 -2.58 -2.07 -1.39
CA VAL A 185 -1.77 -0.90 -1.03
C VAL A 185 -2.64 0.34 -0.80
N ALA A 186 -3.66 0.54 -1.63
CA ALA A 186 -4.58 1.68 -1.47
C ALA A 186 -5.34 1.63 -0.14
N ILE A 187 -5.88 0.46 0.24
CA ILE A 187 -6.57 0.32 1.53
C ILE A 187 -5.60 0.40 2.72
N PHE A 188 -4.35 -0.04 2.56
CA PHE A 188 -3.32 0.17 3.59
C PHE A 188 -3.09 1.67 3.83
N ILE A 189 -3.01 2.49 2.77
CA ILE A 189 -2.87 3.94 2.89
C ILE A 189 -4.09 4.54 3.59
N LEU A 190 -5.31 4.15 3.18
CA LEU A 190 -6.54 4.59 3.83
C LEU A 190 -6.59 4.20 5.31
N GLN A 191 -6.20 2.97 5.66
CA GLN A 191 -6.12 2.52 7.05
C GLN A 191 -5.17 3.37 7.87
N LYS A 192 -3.99 3.71 7.32
CA LYS A 192 -3.01 4.58 7.99
C LYS A 192 -3.55 5.99 8.24
N ILE A 193 -4.27 6.53 7.27
CA ILE A 193 -4.96 7.82 7.44
C ILE A 193 -6.03 7.72 8.55
N LEU A 194 -6.84 6.67 8.56
CA LEU A 194 -7.88 6.49 9.58
C LEU A 194 -7.31 6.26 10.99
N LEU A 195 -6.12 5.68 11.13
CA LEU A 195 -5.48 5.48 12.44
C LEU A 195 -5.10 6.80 13.12
N ASP A 196 -4.81 7.83 12.35
CA ASP A 196 -4.60 9.18 12.85
C ASP A 196 -5.93 9.84 13.22
N ASP A 197 -5.98 10.57 14.35
CA ASP A 197 -7.21 11.21 14.83
C ASP A 197 -7.72 12.32 13.91
N GLN A 198 -6.81 13.05 13.26
CA GLN A 198 -7.17 14.07 12.26
C GLN A 198 -7.73 13.40 11.00
N GLY A 199 -7.13 12.28 10.58
CA GLY A 199 -7.61 11.48 9.47
C GLY A 199 -9.01 10.91 9.71
N LEU A 200 -9.25 10.34 10.89
CA LEU A 200 -10.59 9.89 11.31
C LEU A 200 -11.59 11.03 11.31
N SER A 201 -11.24 12.16 11.95
CA SER A 201 -12.08 13.34 11.99
C SER A 201 -12.39 13.86 10.58
N TYR A 202 -11.39 13.94 9.70
CA TYR A 202 -11.58 14.37 8.30
C TYR A 202 -12.60 13.50 7.56
N ILE A 203 -12.53 12.18 7.72
CA ILE A 203 -13.48 11.25 7.07
C ILE A 203 -14.88 11.39 7.68
N CYS A 204 -15.00 11.50 9.00
CA CYS A 204 -16.29 11.47 9.69
C CYS A 204 -16.98 12.84 9.80
N THR A 205 -16.28 13.95 9.56
CA THR A 205 -16.87 15.32 9.65
C THR A 205 -18.02 15.52 8.65
N THR A 206 -17.96 14.91 7.47
CA THR A 206 -18.99 15.01 6.44
C THR A 206 -19.60 13.64 6.21
N TYR A 207 -20.92 13.52 6.37
CA TYR A 207 -21.63 12.24 6.14
C TYR A 207 -21.36 11.67 4.75
N GLU A 208 -21.35 12.48 3.72
CA GLU A 208 -21.09 12.05 2.34
C GLU A 208 -19.71 11.39 2.19
N ARG A 209 -18.67 11.95 2.83
CA ARG A 209 -17.32 11.40 2.80
C ARG A 209 -17.25 10.07 3.55
N PHE A 210 -17.82 10.02 4.75
CA PHE A 210 -17.94 8.77 5.51
C PHE A 210 -18.68 7.71 4.71
N HIS A 211 -19.87 8.06 4.15
CA HIS A 211 -20.68 7.14 3.37
C HIS A 211 -19.95 6.61 2.12
N THR A 212 -19.20 7.47 1.43
CA THR A 212 -18.41 7.05 0.27
C THR A 212 -17.34 6.03 0.67
N VAL A 213 -16.59 6.28 1.76
CA VAL A 213 -15.60 5.34 2.29
C VAL A 213 -16.28 4.02 2.67
N ALA A 214 -17.36 4.06 3.44
CA ALA A 214 -18.09 2.87 3.88
C ALA A 214 -18.64 2.06 2.69
N SER A 215 -19.16 2.73 1.66
CA SER A 215 -19.67 2.09 0.43
C SER A 215 -18.57 1.36 -0.33
N VAL A 216 -17.38 1.96 -0.48
CA VAL A 216 -16.26 1.30 -1.16
C VAL A 216 -15.77 0.09 -0.36
N LEU A 217 -15.67 0.21 0.97
CA LEU A 217 -15.34 -0.91 1.85
C LEU A 217 -16.36 -2.04 1.76
N SER A 218 -17.69 -1.71 1.68
CA SER A 218 -18.75 -2.69 1.49
C SER A 218 -18.62 -3.46 0.19
N LYS A 219 -18.40 -2.75 -0.93
CA LYS A 219 -18.15 -3.39 -2.23
C LYS A 219 -16.95 -4.35 -2.21
N MET A 220 -15.90 -4.00 -1.44
CA MET A 220 -14.76 -4.91 -1.28
C MET A 220 -15.13 -6.18 -0.50
N ILE A 221 -15.97 -6.07 0.54
CA ILE A 221 -16.49 -7.23 1.28
C ILE A 221 -17.35 -8.11 0.37
N ASP A 222 -18.22 -7.54 -0.46
CA ASP A 222 -19.04 -8.28 -1.40
C ASP A 222 -18.20 -9.05 -2.42
N GLN A 223 -17.13 -8.42 -2.95
CA GLN A 223 -16.18 -9.09 -3.85
C GLN A 223 -15.42 -10.23 -3.16
N LEU A 224 -14.99 -10.03 -1.91
CA LEU A 224 -14.31 -11.05 -1.13
C LEU A 224 -15.24 -12.22 -0.80
N SER A 225 -16.48 -11.97 -0.41
CA SER A 225 -17.46 -13.01 -0.09
C SER A 225 -17.79 -13.88 -1.32
N ALA A 226 -17.96 -13.24 -2.49
CA ALA A 226 -18.18 -13.96 -3.76
C ALA A 226 -17.01 -14.88 -4.12
N SER A 227 -15.76 -14.46 -3.85
CA SER A 227 -14.56 -15.28 -4.10
C SER A 227 -14.47 -16.50 -3.16
N VAL A 228 -14.90 -16.37 -1.91
CA VAL A 228 -14.96 -17.46 -0.93
C VAL A 228 -16.00 -18.49 -1.34
N GLY A 229 -17.20 -18.05 -1.76
CA GLY A 229 -18.26 -18.92 -2.23
C GLY A 229 -17.87 -19.75 -3.47
N SER A 230 -17.12 -19.16 -4.40
CA SER A 230 -16.64 -19.85 -5.58
C SER A 230 -15.60 -20.93 -5.29
N SER A 231 -14.75 -20.72 -4.31
CA SER A 231 -13.72 -21.71 -3.89
C SER A 231 -14.33 -22.93 -3.20
N SER A 232 -15.41 -22.77 -2.43
CA SER A 232 -16.09 -23.88 -1.76
C SER A 232 -16.85 -24.79 -2.74
N ILE A 233 -17.34 -24.26 -3.86
CA ILE A 233 -18.03 -25.06 -4.89
C ILE A 233 -17.02 -25.89 -5.71
N ALA A 234 -15.83 -25.36 -6.00
CA ALA A 234 -14.79 -26.06 -6.73
C ALA A 234 -14.25 -27.27 -5.96
N THR A 235 -14.09 -27.17 -4.65
CA THR A 235 -13.61 -28.29 -3.80
C THR A 235 -14.60 -29.43 -3.66
N GLN A 236 -15.90 -29.19 -3.82
CA GLN A 236 -16.93 -30.25 -3.81
C GLN A 236 -17.05 -30.99 -5.17
N ALA A 237 -16.63 -30.39 -6.27
CA ALA A 237 -16.67 -31.01 -7.60
C ALA A 237 -15.47 -31.94 -7.87
N GLU A 238 -14.32 -31.76 -7.20
CA GLU A 238 -13.11 -32.58 -7.41
C GLU A 238 -13.10 -33.94 -6.70
N HIS A 239 -14.09 -34.22 -5.85
CA HIS A 239 -14.18 -35.52 -5.16
C HIS A 239 -14.82 -36.64 -5.99
N GLN A 240 -15.22 -36.42 -7.25
CA GLN A 240 -15.91 -37.44 -8.07
C GLN A 240 -15.23 -37.85 -9.37
N VAL A 241 -14.03 -37.39 -9.72
CA VAL A 241 -13.33 -37.90 -10.92
C VAL A 241 -11.85 -38.12 -10.63
N SER A 242 -11.49 -39.36 -10.35
CA SER A 242 -10.10 -39.84 -10.40
C SER A 242 -9.73 -40.20 -11.84
N HIS A 243 -8.56 -39.79 -12.27
CA HIS A 243 -7.63 -40.24 -13.31
C HIS A 243 -7.32 -39.29 -14.46
N SER A 244 -6.04 -39.09 -14.52
CA SER A 244 -5.12 -38.79 -15.63
C SER A 244 -4.86 -37.36 -16.09
N SER A 245 -3.64 -36.98 -15.73
CA SER A 245 -2.57 -36.33 -16.52
C SER A 245 -2.68 -34.89 -16.98
N SER A 246 -1.58 -34.23 -16.63
CA SER A 246 -0.85 -33.13 -17.31
C SER A 246 -1.19 -31.68 -16.96
N ASN A 247 -0.30 -31.15 -16.17
CA ASN A 247 0.24 -29.76 -16.11
C ASN A 247 -0.37 -28.73 -17.07
N LEU A 248 -1.11 -27.79 -16.51
CA LEU A 248 -1.15 -26.40 -16.94
C LEU A 248 -1.43 -25.55 -15.70
N HIS A 249 -0.44 -24.73 -15.30
CA HIS A 249 -0.54 -23.75 -14.25
C HIS A 249 -1.59 -22.69 -14.58
N SER A 250 -2.82 -22.89 -14.19
CA SER A 250 -3.81 -21.84 -14.03
C SER A 250 -3.66 -21.29 -12.61
N GLY A 251 -3.11 -20.09 -12.48
CA GLY A 251 -2.85 -19.46 -11.21
C GLY A 251 -4.12 -19.26 -10.39
N GLN A 252 -4.31 -20.10 -9.41
CA GLN A 252 -5.21 -19.89 -8.28
C GLN A 252 -4.68 -18.71 -7.47
N PRO A 253 -5.48 -17.66 -7.15
CA PRO A 253 -5.02 -16.60 -6.28
C PRO A 253 -4.69 -17.22 -4.91
N PRO A 254 -3.51 -16.93 -4.35
CA PRO A 254 -3.15 -17.51 -3.06
C PRO A 254 -4.15 -17.05 -2.01
N SER A 255 -4.69 -17.96 -1.23
CA SER A 255 -5.58 -17.72 -0.07
C SER A 255 -5.07 -16.61 0.90
N GLY A 256 -3.77 -16.30 0.84
CA GLY A 256 -3.14 -15.20 1.58
C GLY A 256 -3.45 -13.79 1.09
N SER A 257 -3.98 -13.60 -0.12
CA SER A 257 -4.30 -12.28 -0.68
C SER A 257 -5.64 -11.77 -0.16
N SER A 258 -6.68 -12.58 -0.23
CA SER A 258 -8.01 -12.25 0.27
C SER A 258 -8.01 -12.00 1.78
N GLY A 259 -7.24 -12.78 2.55
CA GLY A 259 -7.07 -12.58 3.99
C GLY A 259 -6.41 -11.22 4.33
N ARG A 260 -5.43 -10.78 3.53
CA ARG A 260 -4.80 -9.46 3.73
C ARG A 260 -5.76 -8.31 3.47
N LEU A 261 -6.56 -8.39 2.40
CA LEU A 261 -7.59 -7.38 2.11
C LEU A 261 -8.63 -7.33 3.22
N LEU A 262 -9.18 -8.48 3.62
CA LEU A 262 -10.16 -8.58 4.71
C LEU A 262 -9.64 -7.93 6.00
N LYS A 263 -8.40 -8.22 6.37
CA LYS A 263 -7.74 -7.62 7.54
C LYS A 263 -7.72 -6.10 7.51
N HIS A 264 -7.40 -5.50 6.36
CA HIS A 264 -7.39 -4.03 6.23
C HIS A 264 -8.81 -3.46 6.27
N VAL A 265 -9.79 -4.11 5.61
CA VAL A 265 -11.20 -3.66 5.65
C VAL A 265 -11.76 -3.68 7.07
N VAL A 266 -11.57 -4.78 7.80
CA VAL A 266 -12.03 -4.91 9.20
C VAL A 266 -11.42 -3.84 10.08
N ARG A 267 -10.12 -3.55 9.92
CA ARG A 267 -9.45 -2.49 10.69
C ARG A 267 -9.94 -1.09 10.35
N CYS A 268 -10.28 -0.83 9.08
CA CYS A 268 -10.88 0.44 8.69
C CYS A 268 -12.26 0.62 9.35
N TYR A 269 -13.13 -0.39 9.31
CA TYR A 269 -14.42 -0.35 9.97
C TYR A 269 -14.30 -0.21 11.49
N MET A 270 -13.37 -0.95 12.10
CA MET A 270 -13.11 -0.85 13.53
C MET A 270 -12.73 0.58 13.92
N ARG A 271 -11.82 1.21 13.15
CA ARG A 271 -11.42 2.59 13.43
C ARG A 271 -12.54 3.60 13.18
N LEU A 272 -13.34 3.41 12.13
CA LEU A 272 -14.53 4.24 11.90
C LEU A 272 -15.54 4.15 13.06
N SER A 273 -15.66 2.99 13.72
CA SER A 273 -16.55 2.80 14.88
C SER A 273 -16.12 3.55 16.15
N ASP A 274 -14.90 4.11 16.19
CA ASP A 274 -14.48 4.98 17.28
C ASP A 274 -15.17 6.35 17.25
N ASN A 275 -15.64 6.79 16.08
CA ASN A 275 -16.47 7.98 15.96
C ASN A 275 -17.94 7.64 16.22
N LEU A 276 -18.59 8.36 17.13
CA LEU A 276 -19.96 8.08 17.59
C LEU A 276 -20.99 8.10 16.44
N GLU A 277 -20.97 9.13 15.61
CA GLU A 277 -21.93 9.26 14.50
C GLU A 277 -21.70 8.22 13.40
N ALA A 278 -20.43 7.92 13.09
CA ALA A 278 -20.07 6.86 12.18
C ALA A 278 -20.51 5.49 12.72
N ARG A 279 -20.36 5.23 14.02
CA ARG A 279 -20.78 4.00 14.69
C ARG A 279 -22.29 3.75 14.55
N LYS A 280 -23.11 4.77 14.82
CA LYS A 280 -24.55 4.69 14.64
C LYS A 280 -24.94 4.37 13.19
N ALA A 281 -24.28 5.00 12.23
CA ALA A 281 -24.51 4.69 10.82
C ALA A 281 -24.08 3.27 10.46
N LEU A 282 -22.92 2.82 10.96
CA LEU A 282 -22.40 1.46 10.72
C LEU A 282 -23.35 0.37 11.24
N ALA A 283 -24.11 0.62 12.28
CA ALA A 283 -25.12 -0.33 12.79
C ALA A 283 -26.11 -0.77 11.70
N SER A 284 -26.44 0.13 10.77
CA SER A 284 -27.38 -0.14 9.67
C SER A 284 -26.71 -0.53 8.34
N ILE A 285 -25.48 -0.08 8.07
CA ILE A 285 -24.84 -0.22 6.76
C ILE A 285 -23.70 -1.24 6.72
N LEU A 286 -23.29 -1.82 7.87
CA LEU A 286 -22.22 -2.82 7.90
C LEU A 286 -22.62 -4.05 7.08
N PRO A 287 -21.80 -4.52 6.11
CA PRO A 287 -22.12 -5.66 5.25
C PRO A 287 -22.43 -6.93 6.02
N GLU A 288 -23.47 -7.65 5.60
CA GLU A 288 -23.91 -8.92 6.21
C GLU A 288 -22.81 -9.98 6.30
N PRO A 289 -21.93 -10.17 5.28
CA PRO A 289 -20.84 -11.14 5.37
C PRO A 289 -19.83 -10.90 6.52
N LEU A 290 -19.80 -9.69 7.11
CA LEU A 290 -19.03 -9.42 8.33
C LEU A 290 -19.77 -9.79 9.61
N ARG A 291 -21.11 -9.95 9.55
CA ARG A 291 -21.98 -10.29 10.70
C ARG A 291 -22.22 -11.79 10.82
N ASP A 292 -22.16 -12.49 9.70
CA ASP A 292 -22.37 -13.93 9.62
C ASP A 292 -21.05 -14.73 9.65
N GLY A 293 -21.10 -16.01 9.36
CA GLY A 293 -19.94 -16.90 9.36
C GLY A 293 -19.15 -16.95 8.06
N THR A 294 -19.46 -16.10 7.06
CA THR A 294 -18.89 -16.16 5.69
C THR A 294 -17.35 -16.22 5.67
N PHE A 295 -16.69 -15.45 6.51
CA PHE A 295 -15.23 -15.38 6.57
C PHE A 295 -14.59 -16.27 7.65
N SER A 296 -15.34 -17.16 8.28
CA SER A 296 -14.85 -18.00 9.38
C SER A 296 -13.62 -18.82 9.00
N SER A 297 -13.57 -19.36 7.78
CA SER A 297 -12.43 -20.14 7.27
C SER A 297 -11.17 -19.29 7.09
N ILE A 298 -11.30 -18.07 6.57
CA ILE A 298 -10.17 -17.14 6.38
C ILE A 298 -9.66 -16.63 7.73
N LEU A 299 -10.55 -16.42 8.70
CA LEU A 299 -10.23 -15.89 10.02
C LEU A 299 -9.76 -16.98 11.01
N GLN A 300 -9.78 -18.25 10.61
CA GLN A 300 -9.35 -19.35 11.46
C GLN A 300 -7.87 -19.22 11.86
N ASP A 301 -7.03 -18.82 10.92
CA ASP A 301 -5.58 -18.66 11.11
C ASP A 301 -5.18 -17.23 11.52
N ASP A 302 -6.08 -16.23 11.42
CA ASP A 302 -5.82 -14.85 11.82
C ASP A 302 -6.66 -14.43 13.04
N ILE A 303 -6.19 -14.87 14.22
CA ILE A 303 -6.83 -14.58 15.51
C ILE A 303 -6.92 -13.07 15.77
N ALA A 304 -5.95 -12.28 15.29
CA ALA A 304 -5.92 -10.84 15.49
C ALA A 304 -7.08 -10.15 14.73
N THR A 305 -7.29 -10.51 13.47
CA THR A 305 -8.40 -9.98 12.67
C THR A 305 -9.75 -10.48 13.20
N LYS A 306 -9.84 -11.74 13.64
CA LYS A 306 -11.04 -12.28 14.27
C LYS A 306 -11.44 -11.50 15.53
N ARG A 307 -10.47 -11.19 16.40
CA ARG A 307 -10.72 -10.36 17.61
C ARG A 307 -11.16 -8.94 17.24
N CYS A 308 -10.51 -8.35 16.24
CA CYS A 308 -10.86 -7.01 15.75
C CYS A 308 -12.30 -6.96 15.22
N LEU A 309 -12.72 -7.97 14.45
CA LEU A 309 -14.09 -8.10 13.97
C LEU A 309 -15.09 -8.29 15.13
N GLY A 310 -14.77 -9.14 16.10
CA GLY A 310 -15.59 -9.32 17.30
C GLY A 310 -15.78 -8.03 18.07
N GLN A 311 -14.72 -7.24 18.28
CA GLN A 311 -14.81 -5.95 18.94
C GLN A 311 -15.62 -4.92 18.14
N LEU A 312 -15.47 -4.88 16.81
CA LEU A 312 -16.29 -4.06 15.94
C LEU A 312 -17.78 -4.35 16.12
N LEU A 313 -18.17 -5.64 16.12
CA LEU A 313 -19.57 -6.05 16.29
C LEU A 313 -20.10 -5.71 17.68
N LEU A 314 -19.28 -5.81 18.72
CA LEU A 314 -19.66 -5.35 20.06
C LEU A 314 -19.89 -3.85 20.09
N ASN A 315 -18.93 -3.06 19.60
CA ASN A 315 -19.04 -1.58 19.56
C ASN A 315 -20.33 -1.10 18.86
N ILE A 316 -20.74 -1.78 17.79
CA ILE A 316 -21.95 -1.42 17.02
C ILE A 316 -23.23 -1.84 17.75
N ASN A 317 -23.21 -2.92 18.54
CA ASN A 317 -24.39 -3.46 19.20
C ASN A 317 -24.62 -2.87 20.60
N GLU A 318 -23.62 -2.26 21.25
CA GLU A 318 -23.74 -1.68 22.61
C GLU A 318 -24.64 -0.42 22.68
N GLU A 319 -25.05 0.14 21.53
CA GLU A 319 -25.92 1.33 21.46
C GLU A 319 -27.35 1.03 21.02
N ASN A 320 -27.72 -0.24 20.81
CA ASN A 320 -29.11 -0.68 20.62
C ASN A 320 -29.69 -1.26 21.91
#